data_fbb2ce91eb791bf38e21e1fcc56c5f79
#
_entry.id   fbb2ce91eb791bf38e21e1fcc56c5f79
#
_cell.length_a   1.000
_cell.length_b   1.000
_cell.length_c   1.000
_cell.angle_alpha   90.00
_cell.angle_beta   90.00
_cell.angle_gamma   90.00
#
_symmetry.space_group_name_H-M   'P 1'
#
loop_
_entity.id
_entity.type
_entity.pdbx_description
1 polymer ?
#
loop_
_entity_poly.entity_id
_entity_poly.type
_entity_poly.pdbx_seq_one_letter_code
_entity_poly.pdbx_strand_id
1 'polypeptide(L)'
;MAPQQQPASGAPYRYMQGVSVPATSVRPKEFFARTRRHTVTEANRAWNGLGGQDVFELKKADILDRLYLRVYGSVTSTPGTGTVATTRRWPYDLARQIRFTANGASNLINANGSVLVAREFTASPDRDDRGVPQSIGGATVTQGTMSKSCEAWGVGSGQTAIAAGTYNFDFSIPIPVAENGVDLAGAIYCASSSTDLTLMVDWESATNMFTLTGNGAVSMTATVELTSVRYSIPMGADGQIVVPDLSVFHSIVKTATGTLSNGQNETRLVGQGAGKTLLRVLFRTLNGAQATAVPLVVNAANYGEQGIRFSANETPDDYFDGQVLRYINERAYNSDLGMNWGYAVHDFAAENAFRDAIDMGTTSELRLLTTIQGAVGLVTPSFEYTQETIFAAGTGA
;
A
#
# COMPACT_ATOMS: atom_id res chain seq x y z
N MET A 1 42.14 -25.03 28.46
CA MET A 1 41.07 -24.25 27.80
C MET A 1 41.65 -23.66 26.54
N ALA A 2 41.30 -24.17 25.39
CA ALA A 2 41.71 -23.62 24.12
C ALA A 2 40.91 -22.31 23.86
N PRO A 3 41.54 -21.24 23.37
CA PRO A 3 40.82 -20.01 23.03
C PRO A 3 39.84 -20.31 21.89
N GLN A 4 38.56 -20.01 22.12
CA GLN A 4 37.59 -20.00 21.04
C GLN A 4 38.04 -18.95 20.02
N GLN A 5 38.45 -19.39 18.84
CA GLN A 5 38.66 -18.51 17.70
C GLN A 5 37.36 -17.78 17.40
N GLN A 6 37.36 -16.45 17.61
CA GLN A 6 36.33 -15.60 17.03
C GLN A 6 36.34 -15.80 15.51
N PRO A 7 35.22 -16.10 14.89
CA PRO A 7 35.14 -16.18 13.43
C PRO A 7 35.50 -14.82 12.83
N ALA A 8 36.32 -14.87 11.78
CA ALA A 8 36.77 -13.68 11.06
C ALA A 8 35.58 -12.81 10.61
N SER A 9 35.78 -11.51 10.61
CA SER A 9 34.82 -10.51 10.14
C SER A 9 34.47 -10.76 8.66
N GLY A 10 33.38 -11.38 8.43
CA GLY A 10 32.91 -11.98 7.17
C GLY A 10 32.17 -13.28 7.44
N ALA A 11 31.94 -13.59 8.69
CA ALA A 11 31.35 -14.83 9.15
C ALA A 11 29.96 -15.08 8.61
N PRO A 12 29.68 -16.32 8.26
CA PRO A 12 28.54 -16.78 7.49
C PRO A 12 27.22 -16.83 8.27
N TYR A 13 27.14 -16.19 9.42
CA TYR A 13 25.91 -16.14 10.20
C TYR A 13 25.34 -14.72 10.15
N ARG A 14 24.31 -14.52 9.36
CA ARG A 14 23.50 -13.31 9.44
C ARG A 14 22.16 -13.63 10.09
N TYR A 15 21.75 -12.76 10.99
CA TYR A 15 20.39 -12.74 11.46
C TYR A 15 19.51 -12.28 10.29
N MET A 16 18.84 -13.20 9.66
CA MET A 16 17.82 -12.90 8.67
C MET A 16 16.48 -12.89 9.40
N GLN A 17 16.03 -11.70 9.79
CA GLN A 17 14.68 -11.52 10.30
C GLN A 17 14.30 -12.54 11.42
N GLY A 18 15.18 -12.68 12.42
CA GLY A 18 14.98 -13.61 13.54
C GLY A 18 15.41 -15.05 13.31
N VAL A 19 15.89 -15.38 12.11
CA VAL A 19 16.37 -16.74 11.79
C VAL A 19 17.88 -16.72 11.59
N SER A 20 18.59 -17.54 12.39
CA SER A 20 20.03 -17.77 12.20
C SER A 20 20.24 -18.93 11.25
N VAL A 21 20.68 -18.65 10.03
CA VAL A 21 20.98 -19.65 9.01
C VAL A 21 22.40 -19.45 8.50
N PRO A 22 23.18 -20.52 8.27
CA PRO A 22 24.46 -20.41 7.60
C PRO A 22 24.23 -19.91 6.16
N ALA A 23 24.50 -18.64 5.94
CA ALA A 23 24.21 -17.98 4.68
C ALA A 23 25.34 -17.05 4.29
N THR A 24 25.67 -17.04 3.01
CA THR A 24 26.55 -16.04 2.40
C THR A 24 25.72 -14.93 1.79
N SER A 25 25.83 -13.72 2.33
CA SER A 25 25.22 -12.55 1.71
C SER A 25 26.05 -12.08 0.53
N VAL A 26 25.41 -11.92 -0.61
CA VAL A 26 26.01 -11.44 -1.84
C VAL A 26 25.32 -10.17 -2.32
N ARG A 27 25.96 -9.46 -3.25
CA ARG A 27 25.34 -8.31 -3.90
C ARG A 27 24.09 -8.75 -4.68
N PRO A 28 23.05 -7.92 -4.78
CA PRO A 28 21.80 -8.28 -5.47
C PRO A 28 22.03 -8.81 -6.89
N LYS A 29 22.91 -8.17 -7.67
CA LYS A 29 23.24 -8.59 -9.03
C LYS A 29 23.82 -10.01 -9.08
N GLU A 30 24.64 -10.39 -8.11
CA GLU A 30 25.24 -11.72 -8.01
C GLU A 30 24.18 -12.75 -7.59
N PHE A 31 23.28 -12.40 -6.69
CA PHE A 31 22.15 -13.22 -6.29
C PHE A 31 21.22 -13.50 -7.48
N PHE A 32 20.84 -12.45 -8.24
CA PHE A 32 19.96 -12.59 -9.40
C PHE A 32 20.56 -13.46 -10.52
N ALA A 33 21.86 -13.51 -10.64
CA ALA A 33 22.53 -14.39 -11.60
C ALA A 33 22.43 -15.89 -11.23
N ARG A 34 22.13 -16.22 -9.98
CA ARG A 34 22.09 -17.60 -9.46
C ARG A 34 20.69 -18.08 -9.08
N THR A 35 19.76 -17.17 -8.82
CA THR A 35 18.39 -17.48 -8.41
C THR A 35 17.45 -17.61 -9.61
N ARG A 36 16.29 -18.20 -9.36
CA ARG A 36 15.18 -18.24 -10.31
C ARG A 36 13.96 -17.57 -9.70
N ARG A 37 13.43 -16.55 -10.38
CA ARG A 37 12.15 -15.94 -10.06
C ARG A 37 11.02 -16.84 -10.55
N HIS A 38 10.00 -17.03 -9.71
CA HIS A 38 8.80 -17.77 -10.06
C HIS A 38 7.59 -17.22 -9.30
N THR A 39 6.42 -17.55 -9.79
CA THR A 39 5.12 -17.20 -9.20
C THR A 39 4.46 -18.43 -8.64
N VAL A 40 3.81 -18.29 -7.47
CA VAL A 40 3.10 -19.37 -6.81
C VAL A 40 1.69 -18.89 -6.48
N THR A 41 0.67 -19.63 -6.90
CA THR A 41 -0.69 -19.42 -6.43
C THR A 41 -0.80 -19.96 -5.00
N GLU A 42 -1.05 -19.08 -4.06
CA GLU A 42 -1.21 -19.42 -2.64
C GLU A 42 -2.64 -19.87 -2.34
N ALA A 43 -3.61 -19.17 -2.92
CA ALA A 43 -5.03 -19.49 -2.78
C ALA A 43 -5.82 -19.01 -3.98
N ASN A 44 -6.91 -19.73 -4.28
CA ASN A 44 -7.95 -19.32 -5.22
C ASN A 44 -9.28 -19.87 -4.70
N ARG A 45 -10.13 -18.99 -4.15
CA ARG A 45 -11.38 -19.39 -3.50
C ARG A 45 -12.42 -18.27 -3.50
N ALA A 46 -13.67 -18.64 -3.25
CA ALA A 46 -14.72 -17.65 -2.99
C ALA A 46 -14.35 -16.79 -1.78
N TRP A 47 -14.63 -15.49 -1.85
CA TRP A 47 -14.44 -14.56 -0.76
C TRP A 47 -15.50 -14.70 0.33
N ASN A 48 -15.23 -14.17 1.52
CA ASN A 48 -16.16 -14.21 2.65
C ASN A 48 -17.24 -13.11 2.63
N GLY A 49 -17.39 -12.41 1.50
CA GLY A 49 -18.43 -11.40 1.31
C GLY A 49 -18.10 -10.01 1.85
N LEU A 50 -18.99 -9.06 1.56
CA LEU A 50 -18.89 -7.68 2.07
C LEU A 50 -18.94 -7.65 3.59
N GLY A 51 -18.02 -6.92 4.21
CA GLY A 51 -17.85 -6.86 5.66
C GLY A 51 -17.19 -8.09 6.29
N GLY A 52 -16.85 -9.11 5.49
CA GLY A 52 -16.19 -10.34 5.93
C GLY A 52 -14.66 -10.17 6.06
N GLN A 53 -14.00 -11.28 6.42
CA GLN A 53 -12.55 -11.37 6.53
C GLN A 53 -12.06 -12.65 5.86
N ASP A 54 -10.97 -12.55 5.13
CA ASP A 54 -10.23 -13.67 4.59
C ASP A 54 -8.83 -13.75 5.21
N VAL A 55 -8.41 -14.98 5.55
CA VAL A 55 -7.07 -15.27 6.11
C VAL A 55 -6.39 -16.27 5.19
N PHE A 56 -5.16 -15.95 4.79
CA PHE A 56 -4.32 -16.75 3.92
C PHE A 56 -3.02 -17.10 4.64
N GLU A 57 -2.76 -18.39 4.78
CA GLU A 57 -1.45 -18.90 5.20
C GLU A 57 -0.60 -19.12 3.95
N LEU A 58 0.58 -18.52 3.92
CA LEU A 58 1.49 -18.59 2.78
C LEU A 58 2.45 -19.77 2.91
N LYS A 59 2.88 -20.30 1.78
CA LYS A 59 3.87 -21.39 1.75
C LYS A 59 5.21 -20.96 2.35
N LYS A 60 5.77 -21.83 3.18
CA LYS A 60 7.07 -21.62 3.84
C LYS A 60 8.22 -22.10 2.95
N ALA A 61 8.48 -21.38 1.87
CA ALA A 61 9.53 -21.70 0.92
C ALA A 61 10.09 -20.43 0.27
N ASP A 62 11.34 -20.45 -0.11
CA ASP A 62 12.00 -19.43 -0.92
C ASP A 62 12.10 -18.03 -0.25
N ILE A 63 12.41 -17.02 -1.03
CA ILE A 63 12.41 -15.61 -0.62
C ILE A 63 11.20 -14.93 -1.25
N LEU A 64 10.35 -14.33 -0.43
CA LEU A 64 9.14 -13.64 -0.85
C LEU A 64 9.46 -12.18 -1.18
N ASP A 65 9.17 -11.78 -2.41
CA ASP A 65 9.33 -10.40 -2.90
C ASP A 65 8.03 -9.61 -2.77
N ARG A 66 6.93 -10.13 -3.31
CA ARG A 66 5.63 -9.44 -3.32
C ARG A 66 4.47 -10.41 -3.44
N LEU A 67 3.29 -9.91 -3.13
CA LEU A 67 2.03 -10.61 -3.32
C LEU A 67 1.14 -9.81 -4.27
N TYR A 68 0.25 -10.51 -4.97
CA TYR A 68 -0.83 -9.93 -5.75
C TYR A 68 -2.14 -10.52 -5.27
N LEU A 69 -3.01 -9.64 -4.78
CA LEU A 69 -4.38 -9.99 -4.39
C LEU A 69 -5.31 -9.61 -5.54
N ARG A 70 -5.71 -10.59 -6.33
CA ARG A 70 -6.70 -10.42 -7.41
C ARG A 70 -8.08 -10.70 -6.87
N VAL A 71 -9.02 -9.82 -7.19
CA VAL A 71 -10.44 -9.96 -6.82
C VAL A 71 -11.26 -9.83 -8.10
N TYR A 72 -11.99 -10.87 -8.43
CA TYR A 72 -12.82 -10.89 -9.64
C TYR A 72 -14.17 -11.52 -9.38
N GLY A 73 -15.18 -11.06 -10.11
CA GLY A 73 -16.55 -11.50 -9.90
C GLY A 73 -17.59 -10.61 -10.56
N SER A 74 -18.72 -10.46 -9.91
CA SER A 74 -19.80 -9.63 -10.43
C SER A 74 -20.50 -8.81 -9.35
N VAL A 75 -20.97 -7.63 -9.78
CA VAL A 75 -21.86 -6.74 -9.02
C VAL A 75 -23.23 -6.78 -9.72
N THR A 76 -24.26 -7.09 -8.98
CA THR A 76 -25.64 -7.00 -9.46
C THR A 76 -26.28 -5.74 -8.86
N SER A 77 -26.69 -4.82 -9.74
CA SER A 77 -27.36 -3.56 -9.40
C SER A 77 -28.87 -3.71 -9.59
N THR A 78 -29.62 -3.36 -8.58
CA THR A 78 -31.08 -3.34 -8.59
C THR A 78 -31.55 -1.96 -8.10
N PRO A 79 -31.61 -0.94 -8.96
CA PRO A 79 -31.96 0.43 -8.55
C PRO A 79 -33.38 0.56 -8.01
N GLY A 80 -34.33 -0.26 -8.47
CA GLY A 80 -35.74 -0.14 -8.11
C GLY A 80 -36.30 1.23 -8.50
N THR A 81 -36.91 1.94 -7.55
CA THR A 81 -37.35 3.33 -7.69
C THR A 81 -36.30 4.35 -7.25
N GLY A 82 -35.12 3.88 -6.82
CA GLY A 82 -34.00 4.71 -6.37
C GLY A 82 -32.83 4.66 -7.35
N THR A 83 -31.64 4.87 -6.81
CA THR A 83 -30.38 4.79 -7.56
C THR A 83 -29.38 3.90 -6.85
N VAL A 84 -28.53 3.28 -7.64
CA VAL A 84 -27.29 2.62 -7.20
C VAL A 84 -26.14 3.38 -7.83
N ALA A 85 -25.20 3.83 -7.04
CA ALA A 85 -24.01 4.59 -7.47
C ALA A 85 -22.76 4.01 -6.81
N THR A 86 -21.60 4.18 -7.39
CA THR A 86 -20.33 3.84 -6.72
C THR A 86 -19.73 5.07 -6.04
N THR A 87 -19.04 4.85 -4.95
CA THR A 87 -18.18 5.87 -4.36
C THR A 87 -16.84 5.94 -5.11
N ARG A 88 -16.04 7.01 -4.89
CA ARG A 88 -14.65 7.09 -5.40
C ARG A 88 -13.70 6.09 -4.70
N ARG A 89 -14.16 5.39 -3.69
CA ARG A 89 -13.42 4.35 -2.99
C ARG A 89 -13.41 3.01 -3.74
N TRP A 90 -14.37 2.80 -4.63
CA TRP A 90 -14.45 1.63 -5.51
C TRP A 90 -13.35 1.67 -6.59
N PRO A 91 -12.70 0.56 -6.95
CA PRO A 91 -12.88 -0.79 -6.39
C PRO A 91 -11.86 -1.12 -5.28
N TYR A 92 -10.73 -0.42 -5.20
CA TYR A 92 -9.58 -0.85 -4.40
C TYR A 92 -9.80 -0.77 -2.88
N ASP A 93 -10.60 0.20 -2.39
CA ASP A 93 -10.95 0.26 -0.97
C ASP A 93 -11.95 -0.84 -0.56
N LEU A 94 -12.37 -1.72 -1.49
CA LEU A 94 -13.06 -2.95 -1.14
C LEU A 94 -12.22 -3.79 -0.18
N ALA A 95 -10.91 -3.85 -0.37
CA ALA A 95 -9.98 -4.33 0.64
C ALA A 95 -9.71 -3.20 1.65
N ARG A 96 -10.58 -3.12 2.68
CA ARG A 96 -10.54 -2.08 3.72
C ARG A 96 -9.24 -2.07 4.48
N GLN A 97 -8.74 -3.26 4.81
CA GLN A 97 -7.49 -3.45 5.54
C GLN A 97 -6.82 -4.74 5.09
N ILE A 98 -5.59 -4.62 4.70
CA ILE A 98 -4.70 -5.73 4.36
C ILE A 98 -3.60 -5.75 5.41
N ARG A 99 -3.47 -6.86 6.13
CA ARG A 99 -2.47 -7.06 7.18
C ARG A 99 -1.56 -8.23 6.82
N PHE A 100 -0.28 -7.96 6.75
CA PHE A 100 0.73 -8.98 6.49
C PHE A 100 1.66 -9.15 7.70
N THR A 101 1.82 -10.37 8.14
CA THR A 101 2.69 -10.76 9.25
C THR A 101 3.71 -11.77 8.77
N ALA A 102 4.96 -11.57 9.13
CA ALA A 102 6.06 -12.47 8.77
C ALA A 102 7.14 -12.53 9.86
N ASN A 103 7.66 -13.71 10.12
CA ASN A 103 8.82 -13.94 11.00
C ASN A 103 8.71 -13.29 12.39
N GLY A 104 7.51 -13.31 12.97
CA GLY A 104 7.25 -12.69 14.28
C GLY A 104 7.07 -11.16 14.24
N ALA A 105 7.32 -10.51 13.10
CA ALA A 105 6.99 -9.10 12.91
C ALA A 105 5.53 -8.98 12.46
N SER A 106 4.67 -8.52 13.38
CA SER A 106 3.26 -8.35 13.12
C SER A 106 2.99 -7.05 12.34
N ASN A 107 2.03 -7.09 11.44
CA ASN A 107 1.55 -5.92 10.71
C ASN A 107 2.65 -5.16 9.93
N LEU A 108 3.60 -5.87 9.31
CA LEU A 108 4.57 -5.27 8.41
C LEU A 108 3.87 -4.42 7.34
N ILE A 109 2.78 -4.95 6.80
CA ILE A 109 1.86 -4.21 5.95
C ILE A 109 0.53 -4.15 6.68
N ASN A 110 0.03 -2.94 6.88
CA ASN A 110 -1.28 -2.67 7.45
C ASN A 110 -1.89 -1.47 6.74
N ALA A 111 -2.51 -1.71 5.60
CA ALA A 111 -2.98 -0.67 4.70
C ALA A 111 -4.27 -1.08 3.98
N ASN A 112 -4.96 -0.11 3.39
CA ASN A 112 -6.09 -0.40 2.50
C ASN A 112 -5.62 -0.62 1.05
N GLY A 113 -6.46 -1.22 0.24
CA GLY A 113 -6.09 -1.56 -1.13
C GLY A 113 -5.73 -0.35 -1.99
N SER A 114 -6.45 0.77 -1.87
CA SER A 114 -6.17 1.96 -2.69
C SER A 114 -4.80 2.58 -2.39
N VAL A 115 -4.34 2.57 -1.14
CA VAL A 115 -3.01 3.10 -0.82
C VAL A 115 -1.89 2.20 -1.35
N LEU A 116 -2.08 0.88 -1.34
CA LEU A 116 -1.10 -0.05 -1.90
C LEU A 116 -0.99 0.11 -3.42
N VAL A 117 -2.12 0.33 -4.11
CA VAL A 117 -2.13 0.64 -5.53
C VAL A 117 -1.48 2.00 -5.79
N ALA A 118 -1.81 3.04 -5.02
CA ALA A 118 -1.18 4.36 -5.14
C ALA A 118 0.34 4.29 -4.92
N ARG A 119 0.78 3.49 -3.93
CA ARG A 119 2.21 3.27 -3.67
C ARG A 119 2.91 2.57 -4.84
N GLU A 120 2.26 1.65 -5.53
CA GLU A 120 2.86 1.00 -6.71
C GLU A 120 3.20 2.00 -7.81
N PHE A 121 2.38 3.04 -8.00
CA PHE A 121 2.71 4.14 -8.91
C PHE A 121 3.95 4.92 -8.47
N THR A 122 4.17 5.10 -7.17
CA THR A 122 5.36 5.80 -6.69
C THR A 122 6.65 4.98 -6.87
N ALA A 123 6.56 3.66 -6.84
CA ALA A 123 7.70 2.77 -6.97
C ALA A 123 8.06 2.44 -8.43
N SER A 124 7.18 2.67 -9.37
CA SER A 124 7.36 2.31 -10.78
C SER A 124 6.77 3.36 -11.71
N PRO A 125 7.36 4.57 -11.75
CA PRO A 125 6.83 5.71 -12.52
C PRO A 125 6.82 5.47 -14.04
N ASP A 126 7.66 4.57 -14.55
CA ASP A 126 7.70 4.22 -15.97
C ASP A 126 6.55 3.33 -16.43
N ARG A 127 5.68 2.88 -15.52
CA ARG A 127 4.52 2.10 -15.91
C ARG A 127 3.48 3.02 -16.53
N ASP A 128 3.14 2.75 -17.77
CA ASP A 128 2.06 3.40 -18.51
C ASP A 128 0.66 2.93 -18.02
N ASP A 129 0.48 2.88 -16.71
CA ASP A 129 -0.74 2.44 -16.06
C ASP A 129 -1.67 3.63 -15.80
N ARG A 130 -2.01 4.36 -16.85
CA ARG A 130 -2.85 5.57 -16.81
C ARG A 130 -4.32 5.29 -16.50
N GLY A 131 -4.64 4.08 -16.11
CA GLY A 131 -6.02 3.70 -15.98
C GLY A 131 -6.46 3.58 -14.54
N VAL A 132 -6.99 4.65 -14.01
CA VAL A 132 -7.97 4.54 -12.94
C VAL A 132 -9.31 4.24 -13.59
N PRO A 133 -10.13 3.32 -13.06
CA PRO A 133 -11.50 3.16 -13.52
C PRO A 133 -12.22 4.49 -13.34
N GLN A 134 -12.26 5.29 -14.38
CA GLN A 134 -13.03 6.53 -14.36
C GLN A 134 -14.47 6.19 -14.68
N SER A 135 -15.38 6.70 -13.85
CA SER A 135 -16.75 6.86 -14.22
C SER A 135 -16.79 7.84 -15.40
N ILE A 136 -17.03 7.36 -16.59
CA ILE A 136 -17.40 8.22 -17.69
C ILE A 136 -18.87 8.51 -17.52
N GLY A 137 -19.19 9.77 -17.23
CA GLY A 137 -20.56 10.20 -17.01
C GLY A 137 -21.47 9.84 -18.19
N GLY A 138 -22.56 9.15 -17.89
CA GLY A 138 -23.57 8.71 -18.84
C GLY A 138 -23.68 7.19 -18.93
N ALA A 139 -24.83 6.72 -19.41
CA ALA A 139 -25.23 5.32 -19.44
C ALA A 139 -24.37 4.41 -20.36
N THR A 140 -23.34 4.93 -20.98
CA THR A 140 -22.42 4.18 -21.83
C THR A 140 -21.04 4.25 -21.22
N VAL A 141 -20.62 3.20 -20.56
CA VAL A 141 -19.20 3.00 -20.22
C VAL A 141 -18.49 2.77 -21.55
N THR A 142 -18.04 3.85 -22.18
CA THR A 142 -16.97 3.75 -23.15
C THR A 142 -15.78 3.22 -22.36
N GLN A 143 -15.06 2.24 -22.87
CA GLN A 143 -13.79 1.77 -22.37
C GLN A 143 -12.86 2.98 -22.11
N GLY A 144 -13.12 3.69 -21.01
CA GLY A 144 -12.20 4.68 -20.51
C GLY A 144 -10.98 3.93 -20.02
N THR A 145 -9.87 4.52 -20.17
CA THR A 145 -8.57 4.07 -19.69
C THR A 145 -8.69 3.39 -18.34
N MET A 146 -8.84 2.08 -18.39
CA MET A 146 -8.81 1.24 -17.19
C MET A 146 -7.35 0.94 -16.89
N SER A 147 -6.99 0.96 -15.63
CA SER A 147 -5.70 0.45 -15.20
C SER A 147 -5.54 -0.98 -15.73
N LYS A 148 -4.34 -1.34 -16.20
CA LYS A 148 -4.04 -2.73 -16.55
C LYS A 148 -4.29 -3.71 -15.39
N SER A 149 -4.42 -3.19 -14.18
CA SER A 149 -4.72 -3.94 -12.96
C SER A 149 -6.20 -3.95 -12.58
N CYS A 150 -7.08 -3.30 -13.35
CA CYS A 150 -8.51 -3.22 -13.04
C CYS A 150 -9.36 -3.22 -14.31
N GLU A 151 -10.29 -4.15 -14.37
CA GLU A 151 -11.37 -4.21 -15.35
C GLU A 151 -12.70 -4.17 -14.60
N ALA A 152 -13.51 -3.13 -14.82
CA ALA A 152 -14.83 -3.00 -14.21
C ALA A 152 -15.82 -2.54 -15.28
N TRP A 153 -16.47 -3.48 -15.91
CA TRP A 153 -17.42 -3.26 -16.99
C TRP A 153 -18.76 -2.73 -16.44
N GLY A 154 -19.05 -1.48 -16.73
CA GLY A 154 -20.30 -0.84 -16.32
C GLY A 154 -20.37 -0.35 -14.87
N VAL A 155 -19.31 -0.56 -14.08
CA VAL A 155 -19.23 -0.11 -12.69
C VAL A 155 -17.90 0.59 -12.45
N GLY A 156 -17.82 1.87 -12.81
CA GLY A 156 -16.63 2.71 -12.60
C GLY A 156 -16.57 3.31 -11.20
N SER A 157 -15.40 3.85 -10.84
CA SER A 157 -15.20 4.61 -9.60
C SER A 157 -15.96 5.94 -9.65
N GLY A 158 -16.73 6.28 -8.62
CA GLY A 158 -17.48 7.53 -8.54
C GLY A 158 -18.60 7.65 -9.58
N GLN A 159 -19.12 6.56 -10.08
CA GLN A 159 -20.24 6.54 -11.03
C GLN A 159 -21.54 6.92 -10.33
N THR A 160 -22.23 7.94 -10.84
CA THR A 160 -23.42 8.55 -10.21
C THR A 160 -24.69 7.70 -10.35
N ALA A 161 -24.74 6.78 -11.33
CA ALA A 161 -25.84 5.84 -11.50
C ALA A 161 -25.37 4.59 -12.21
N ILE A 162 -25.75 3.43 -11.69
CA ILE A 162 -25.55 2.12 -12.30
C ILE A 162 -26.93 1.59 -12.70
N ALA A 163 -27.12 1.28 -13.97
CA ALA A 163 -28.38 0.68 -14.46
C ALA A 163 -28.64 -0.67 -13.80
N ALA A 164 -29.87 -1.15 -13.88
CA ALA A 164 -30.20 -2.53 -13.47
C ALA A 164 -29.43 -3.53 -14.32
N GLY A 165 -28.81 -4.51 -13.69
CA GLY A 165 -28.04 -5.54 -14.38
C GLY A 165 -26.92 -6.13 -13.54
N THR A 166 -26.23 -7.12 -14.13
CA THR A 166 -25.05 -7.75 -13.54
C THR A 166 -23.81 -7.38 -14.35
N TYR A 167 -22.79 -6.88 -13.67
CA TYR A 167 -21.57 -6.33 -14.25
C TYR A 167 -20.36 -7.06 -13.68
N ASN A 168 -19.48 -7.52 -14.55
CA ASN A 168 -18.24 -8.17 -14.13
C ASN A 168 -17.19 -7.14 -13.73
N PHE A 169 -16.34 -7.53 -12.81
CA PHE A 169 -15.15 -6.79 -12.41
C PHE A 169 -13.98 -7.72 -12.20
N ASP A 170 -12.78 -7.21 -12.41
CA ASP A 170 -11.52 -7.88 -12.16
C ASP A 170 -10.46 -6.82 -11.82
N PHE A 171 -9.87 -6.88 -10.65
CA PHE A 171 -8.81 -5.97 -10.26
C PHE A 171 -7.79 -6.66 -9.36
N SER A 172 -6.56 -6.14 -9.39
CA SER A 172 -5.45 -6.68 -8.60
C SER A 172 -4.86 -5.60 -7.71
N ILE A 173 -4.59 -5.94 -6.47
CA ILE A 173 -3.91 -5.09 -5.49
C ILE A 173 -2.51 -5.65 -5.30
N PRO A 174 -1.46 -4.89 -5.66
CA PRO A 174 -0.08 -5.25 -5.36
C PRO A 174 0.19 -5.07 -3.87
N ILE A 175 0.86 -6.02 -3.26
CA ILE A 175 1.27 -5.98 -1.85
C ILE A 175 2.80 -6.12 -1.85
N PRO A 176 3.54 -5.00 -1.79
CA PRO A 176 5.00 -5.01 -1.88
C PRO A 176 5.61 -5.43 -0.55
N VAL A 177 6.11 -6.66 -0.49
CA VAL A 177 6.82 -7.17 0.69
C VAL A 177 8.24 -6.63 0.70
N ALA A 178 8.96 -6.72 -0.41
CA ALA A 178 10.18 -5.95 -0.62
C ALA A 178 9.84 -4.52 -1.06
N GLU A 179 10.67 -3.57 -0.67
CA GLU A 179 10.53 -2.16 -1.08
C GLU A 179 10.62 -2.02 -2.59
N ASN A 180 11.61 -2.70 -3.20
CA ASN A 180 11.79 -2.73 -4.64
C ASN A 180 12.29 -4.10 -5.10
N GLY A 181 12.23 -4.35 -6.42
CA GLY A 181 12.71 -5.59 -7.02
C GLY A 181 14.17 -5.57 -7.47
N VAL A 182 14.93 -4.50 -7.20
CA VAL A 182 16.31 -4.34 -7.66
C VAL A 182 17.31 -4.92 -6.66
N ASP A 183 17.10 -4.63 -5.38
CA ASP A 183 17.96 -5.08 -4.29
C ASP A 183 17.26 -6.03 -3.31
N LEU A 184 15.95 -6.18 -3.43
CA LEU A 184 15.10 -6.98 -2.55
C LEU A 184 15.14 -6.53 -1.08
N ALA A 185 15.37 -5.24 -0.83
CA ALA A 185 15.36 -4.69 0.53
C ALA A 185 13.99 -4.96 1.20
N GLY A 186 14.00 -5.62 2.36
CA GLY A 186 12.78 -6.01 3.07
C GLY A 186 12.10 -7.29 2.58
N ALA A 187 12.63 -7.97 1.55
CA ALA A 187 12.12 -9.28 1.16
C ALA A 187 12.21 -10.29 2.31
N ILE A 188 11.26 -11.22 2.39
CA ILE A 188 11.16 -12.16 3.51
C ILE A 188 11.76 -13.50 3.16
N TYR A 189 12.65 -13.99 4.03
CA TYR A 189 13.14 -15.36 3.99
C TYR A 189 12.05 -16.30 4.56
N CYS A 190 11.46 -17.13 3.71
CA CYS A 190 10.31 -17.96 4.07
C CYS A 190 10.66 -19.42 4.39
N ALA A 191 11.86 -19.88 4.09
CA ALA A 191 12.23 -21.29 4.19
C ALA A 191 12.59 -21.73 5.61
N SER A 192 12.04 -21.08 6.64
CA SER A 192 12.21 -21.45 8.05
C SER A 192 10.94 -22.11 8.59
N SER A 193 11.10 -23.17 9.38
CA SER A 193 9.98 -23.85 10.03
C SER A 193 9.28 -22.99 11.09
N SER A 194 9.99 -22.03 11.69
CA SER A 194 9.46 -21.10 12.69
C SER A 194 8.81 -19.84 12.10
N THR A 195 8.79 -19.72 10.80
CA THR A 195 8.26 -18.54 10.10
C THR A 195 6.73 -18.52 10.17
N ASP A 196 6.16 -17.46 10.68
CA ASP A 196 4.75 -17.14 10.50
C ASP A 196 4.60 -16.28 9.27
N LEU A 197 3.77 -16.74 8.33
CA LEU A 197 3.48 -16.03 7.09
C LEU A 197 1.98 -16.00 6.89
N THR A 198 1.37 -14.89 7.27
CA THR A 198 -0.08 -14.74 7.21
C THR A 198 -0.46 -13.43 6.55
N LEU A 199 -1.37 -13.51 5.59
CA LEU A 199 -2.05 -12.36 5.02
C LEU A 199 -3.52 -12.39 5.44
N MET A 200 -4.00 -11.30 6.04
CA MET A 200 -5.40 -11.10 6.42
C MET A 200 -5.97 -9.95 5.61
N VAL A 201 -7.17 -10.13 5.09
CA VAL A 201 -7.90 -9.11 4.33
C VAL A 201 -9.26 -8.91 4.94
N ASP A 202 -9.51 -7.71 5.45
CA ASP A 202 -10.84 -7.29 5.89
C ASP A 202 -11.54 -6.58 4.73
N TRP A 203 -12.71 -7.07 4.38
CA TRP A 203 -13.51 -6.50 3.30
C TRP A 203 -14.38 -5.35 3.78
N GLU A 204 -14.58 -4.38 2.92
CA GLU A 204 -15.41 -3.22 3.20
C GLU A 204 -16.90 -3.56 3.10
N SER A 205 -17.74 -2.78 3.76
CA SER A 205 -19.19 -2.89 3.69
C SER A 205 -19.74 -2.32 2.38
N ALA A 206 -20.92 -2.77 1.97
CA ALA A 206 -21.60 -2.28 0.78
C ALA A 206 -21.84 -0.76 0.83
N THR A 207 -22.19 -0.23 2.02
CA THR A 207 -22.50 1.20 2.23
C THR A 207 -21.33 2.13 2.01
N ASN A 208 -20.09 1.64 2.15
CA ASN A 208 -18.89 2.44 1.90
C ASN A 208 -18.43 2.38 0.43
N MET A 209 -18.84 1.34 -0.29
CA MET A 209 -18.51 1.15 -1.71
C MET A 209 -19.59 1.71 -2.63
N PHE A 210 -20.85 1.66 -2.20
CA PHE A 210 -22.00 2.06 -3.00
C PHE A 210 -22.88 3.06 -2.26
N THR A 211 -23.37 4.05 -2.97
CA THR A 211 -24.42 4.95 -2.51
C THR A 211 -25.76 4.44 -3.02
N LEU A 212 -26.64 4.09 -2.11
CA LEU A 212 -27.96 3.55 -2.40
C LEU A 212 -29.04 4.57 -1.99
N THR A 213 -30.00 4.83 -2.86
CA THR A 213 -31.15 5.68 -2.54
C THR A 213 -32.45 4.93 -2.81
N GLY A 214 -33.52 5.32 -2.12
CA GLY A 214 -34.84 4.66 -2.27
C GLY A 214 -34.74 3.17 -2.00
N ASN A 215 -35.26 2.37 -2.93
CA ASN A 215 -35.23 0.89 -2.87
C ASN A 215 -34.03 0.29 -3.63
N GLY A 216 -32.98 1.09 -3.87
CA GLY A 216 -31.77 0.61 -4.52
C GLY A 216 -31.07 -0.48 -3.70
N ALA A 217 -30.66 -1.55 -4.35
CA ALA A 217 -29.93 -2.66 -3.75
C ALA A 217 -28.75 -3.09 -4.62
N VAL A 218 -27.72 -3.61 -3.96
CA VAL A 218 -26.54 -4.16 -4.60
C VAL A 218 -26.20 -5.49 -3.96
N SER A 219 -25.82 -6.46 -4.78
CA SER A 219 -25.21 -7.72 -4.32
C SER A 219 -23.92 -7.99 -5.09
N MET A 220 -23.00 -8.68 -4.44
CA MET A 220 -21.70 -9.02 -5.04
C MET A 220 -21.38 -10.49 -4.83
N THR A 221 -20.81 -11.09 -5.85
CA THR A 221 -20.12 -12.38 -5.77
C THR A 221 -18.70 -12.19 -6.24
N ALA A 222 -17.75 -12.75 -5.51
CA ALA A 222 -16.34 -12.62 -5.89
C ALA A 222 -15.55 -13.88 -5.58
N THR A 223 -14.47 -14.04 -6.32
CA THR A 223 -13.38 -14.98 -6.06
C THR A 223 -12.13 -14.19 -5.77
N VAL A 224 -11.37 -14.66 -4.80
CA VAL A 224 -10.10 -14.08 -4.41
C VAL A 224 -8.98 -15.03 -4.79
N GLU A 225 -8.03 -14.54 -5.56
CA GLU A 225 -6.81 -15.24 -5.93
C GLU A 225 -5.61 -14.52 -5.31
N LEU A 226 -4.85 -15.24 -4.51
CA LEU A 226 -3.60 -14.74 -3.95
C LEU A 226 -2.43 -15.40 -4.64
N THR A 227 -1.57 -14.60 -5.24
CA THR A 227 -0.36 -15.04 -5.94
C THR A 227 0.87 -14.39 -5.31
N SER A 228 1.90 -15.18 -5.04
CA SER A 228 3.20 -14.70 -4.55
C SER A 228 4.26 -14.73 -5.64
N VAL A 229 5.16 -13.74 -5.63
CA VAL A 229 6.39 -13.73 -6.41
C VAL A 229 7.54 -14.08 -5.49
N ARG A 230 8.31 -15.08 -5.87
CA ARG A 230 9.35 -15.66 -5.04
C ARG A 230 10.65 -15.85 -5.82
N TYR A 231 11.74 -15.90 -5.07
CA TYR A 231 13.06 -16.23 -5.59
C TYR A 231 13.57 -17.49 -4.91
N SER A 232 13.98 -18.48 -5.72
CA SER A 232 14.60 -19.70 -5.22
C SER A 232 15.90 -19.38 -4.48
N ILE A 233 16.23 -20.20 -3.49
CA ILE A 233 17.42 -20.03 -2.66
C ILE A 233 18.54 -20.87 -3.23
N PRO A 234 19.54 -20.28 -3.92
CA PRO A 234 20.67 -21.04 -4.46
C PRO A 234 21.63 -21.49 -3.35
N MET A 235 22.31 -22.60 -3.59
CA MET A 235 23.38 -23.07 -2.72
C MET A 235 24.73 -22.73 -3.33
N GLY A 236 25.65 -22.24 -2.51
CA GLY A 236 27.07 -22.06 -2.88
C GLY A 236 27.82 -23.39 -2.98
N ALA A 237 29.04 -23.34 -3.55
CA ALA A 237 29.89 -24.50 -3.63
C ALA A 237 30.35 -25.03 -2.27
N ASP A 238 30.28 -24.21 -1.25
CA ASP A 238 30.53 -24.50 0.18
C ASP A 238 29.33 -25.12 0.92
N GLY A 239 28.23 -25.35 0.22
CA GLY A 239 26.99 -25.89 0.80
C GLY A 239 26.17 -24.88 1.61
N GLN A 240 26.58 -23.59 1.62
CA GLN A 240 25.83 -22.55 2.27
C GLN A 240 24.78 -21.96 1.32
N ILE A 241 23.66 -21.47 1.87
CA ILE A 241 22.69 -20.76 1.06
C ILE A 241 23.23 -19.38 0.66
N VAL A 242 22.89 -18.95 -0.56
CA VAL A 242 23.24 -17.63 -1.08
C VAL A 242 22.00 -16.76 -1.08
N VAL A 243 22.07 -15.62 -0.39
CA VAL A 243 20.93 -14.69 -0.22
C VAL A 243 21.36 -13.25 -0.46
N PRO A 244 20.45 -12.35 -0.84
CA PRO A 244 20.71 -10.91 -0.80
C PRO A 244 20.78 -10.41 0.65
N ASP A 245 20.91 -9.11 0.86
CA ASP A 245 20.84 -8.54 2.20
C ASP A 245 19.39 -8.54 2.71
N LEU A 246 19.08 -9.45 3.63
CA LEU A 246 17.78 -9.60 4.27
C LEU A 246 17.81 -9.13 5.75
N SER A 247 18.66 -8.15 6.05
CA SER A 247 18.80 -7.63 7.42
C SER A 247 17.73 -6.61 7.82
N VAL A 248 16.89 -6.21 6.89
CA VAL A 248 15.85 -5.19 7.11
C VAL A 248 14.46 -5.73 6.82
N PHE A 249 13.46 -5.14 7.46
CA PHE A 249 12.05 -5.27 7.10
C PHE A 249 11.58 -4.02 6.36
N HIS A 250 10.72 -4.21 5.39
CA HIS A 250 9.93 -3.16 4.78
C HIS A 250 8.54 -3.12 5.42
N SER A 251 8.04 -1.93 5.69
CA SER A 251 6.76 -1.75 6.36
C SER A 251 5.94 -0.63 5.73
N ILE A 252 4.64 -0.88 5.57
CA ILE A 252 3.65 0.07 5.10
C ILE A 252 2.49 0.09 6.09
N VAL A 253 2.40 1.14 6.89
CA VAL A 253 1.38 1.23 7.94
C VAL A 253 0.51 2.46 7.76
N LYS A 254 -0.78 2.21 7.59
CA LYS A 254 -1.81 3.25 7.55
C LYS A 254 -2.27 3.57 8.96
N THR A 255 -2.36 4.85 9.25
CA THR A 255 -2.95 5.39 10.48
C THR A 255 -4.13 6.29 10.10
N ALA A 256 -5.29 6.03 10.68
CA ALA A 256 -6.41 6.94 10.63
C ALA A 256 -6.32 7.85 11.85
N THR A 257 -6.34 9.15 11.62
CA THR A 257 -6.40 10.14 12.70
C THR A 257 -7.79 10.74 12.76
N GLY A 258 -8.07 11.45 13.85
CA GLY A 258 -9.33 12.12 14.04
C GLY A 258 -9.68 13.15 12.95
N THR A 259 -10.65 13.98 13.25
CA THR A 259 -11.15 14.99 12.32
C THR A 259 -10.16 16.10 12.07
N LEU A 260 -10.01 16.50 10.80
CA LEU A 260 -9.36 17.76 10.43
C LEU A 260 -10.33 18.93 10.57
N SER A 261 -9.79 20.11 10.84
CA SER A 261 -10.51 21.38 10.77
C SER A 261 -10.06 22.21 9.57
N ASN A 262 -10.86 23.21 9.20
CA ASN A 262 -10.41 24.24 8.27
C ASN A 262 -9.20 24.97 8.86
N GLY A 263 -8.24 25.33 7.99
CA GLY A 263 -6.97 25.91 8.38
C GLY A 263 -5.87 24.88 8.54
N GLN A 264 -4.81 25.27 9.22
CA GLN A 264 -3.63 24.42 9.43
C GLN A 264 -3.89 23.36 10.50
N ASN A 265 -3.58 22.12 10.15
CA ASN A 265 -3.64 20.96 11.04
C ASN A 265 -2.24 20.35 11.14
N GLU A 266 -1.87 19.91 12.34
CA GLU A 266 -0.62 19.21 12.59
C GLU A 266 -0.92 17.79 13.04
N THR A 267 -0.43 16.83 12.29
CA THR A 267 -0.58 15.40 12.61
C THR A 267 0.78 14.80 12.93
N ARG A 268 0.98 14.36 14.17
CA ARG A 268 2.21 13.67 14.55
C ARG A 268 2.29 12.33 13.86
N LEU A 269 3.40 12.07 13.17
CA LEU A 269 3.68 10.76 12.60
C LEU A 269 4.06 9.79 13.73
N VAL A 270 3.44 8.62 13.76
CA VAL A 270 3.66 7.62 14.82
C VAL A 270 4.75 6.63 14.45
N GLY A 271 5.24 5.87 15.44
CA GLY A 271 6.19 4.79 15.20
C GLY A 271 7.63 5.26 14.99
N GLN A 272 7.97 6.45 15.44
CA GLN A 272 9.36 6.92 15.48
C GLN A 272 10.20 6.03 16.40
N GLY A 273 11.43 5.76 16.02
CA GLY A 273 12.33 4.95 16.81
C GLY A 273 13.66 4.72 16.12
N ALA A 274 14.68 4.39 16.91
CA ALA A 274 16.02 4.09 16.40
C ALA A 274 15.98 2.93 15.39
N GLY A 275 16.71 3.09 14.31
CA GLY A 275 16.81 2.08 13.25
C GLY A 275 15.63 2.05 12.28
N LYS A 276 14.72 3.03 12.34
CA LYS A 276 13.64 3.22 11.35
C LYS A 276 13.97 4.36 10.41
N THR A 277 13.83 4.11 9.13
CA THR A 277 14.02 5.09 8.06
C THR A 277 12.71 5.29 7.32
N LEU A 278 12.21 6.52 7.29
CA LEU A 278 11.00 6.90 6.56
C LEU A 278 11.35 7.13 5.09
N LEU A 279 10.62 6.44 4.21
CA LEU A 279 10.77 6.54 2.76
C LEU A 279 9.71 7.42 2.13
N ARG A 280 8.44 7.22 2.48
CA ARG A 280 7.29 7.94 1.91
C ARG A 280 6.20 8.14 2.94
N VAL A 281 5.45 9.22 2.75
CA VAL A 281 4.18 9.46 3.45
C VAL A 281 3.11 9.76 2.42
N LEU A 282 2.15 8.85 2.29
CA LEU A 282 0.95 9.06 1.49
C LEU A 282 -0.18 9.49 2.43
N PHE A 283 -0.90 10.53 2.09
CA PHE A 283 -2.01 11.00 2.92
C PHE A 283 -3.21 11.44 2.09
N ARG A 284 -4.38 11.34 2.68
CA ARG A 284 -5.64 11.84 2.09
C ARG A 284 -6.64 12.27 3.16
N THR A 285 -7.54 13.13 2.78
CA THR A 285 -8.72 13.50 3.57
C THR A 285 -9.96 12.91 2.91
N LEU A 286 -10.76 12.20 3.70
CA LEU A 286 -12.08 11.76 3.31
C LEU A 286 -13.10 12.73 3.90
N ASN A 287 -13.94 13.35 3.07
CA ASN A 287 -14.98 14.27 3.50
C ASN A 287 -16.37 13.62 3.42
N GLY A 288 -17.12 13.69 4.48
CA GLY A 288 -18.44 13.09 4.63
C GLY A 288 -18.55 12.16 5.84
N ALA A 289 -19.76 11.75 6.17
CA ALA A 289 -19.98 10.68 7.14
C ALA A 289 -19.32 9.38 6.66
N GLN A 290 -18.91 8.54 7.58
CA GLN A 290 -18.11 7.33 7.28
C GLN A 290 -18.67 6.48 6.13
N ALA A 291 -19.99 6.38 6.02
CA ALA A 291 -20.68 5.63 4.95
C ALA A 291 -20.68 6.34 3.58
N THR A 292 -20.47 7.65 3.54
CA THR A 292 -20.54 8.46 2.31
C THR A 292 -19.29 9.29 2.07
N ALA A 293 -18.26 9.07 2.89
CA ALA A 293 -17.02 9.82 2.81
C ALA A 293 -16.34 9.63 1.44
N VAL A 294 -16.05 10.75 0.78
CA VAL A 294 -15.37 10.80 -0.49
C VAL A 294 -13.98 11.42 -0.35
N PRO A 295 -12.97 10.92 -1.05
CA PRO A 295 -11.67 11.56 -1.06
C PRO A 295 -11.74 12.99 -1.59
N LEU A 296 -11.15 13.94 -0.86
CA LEU A 296 -10.95 15.30 -1.37
C LEU A 296 -9.89 15.27 -2.46
N VAL A 297 -10.19 15.94 -3.57
CA VAL A 297 -9.22 16.15 -4.64
C VAL A 297 -8.09 17.04 -4.14
N VAL A 298 -6.85 16.66 -4.39
CA VAL A 298 -5.68 17.50 -4.05
C VAL A 298 -5.57 18.62 -5.07
N ASN A 299 -5.97 19.82 -4.69
CA ASN A 299 -5.90 21.03 -5.50
C ASN A 299 -5.94 22.27 -4.60
N ALA A 300 -5.67 23.45 -5.16
CA ALA A 300 -5.65 24.71 -4.43
C ALA A 300 -7.01 25.12 -3.81
N ALA A 301 -8.14 24.58 -4.30
CA ALA A 301 -9.46 24.85 -3.73
C ALA A 301 -9.68 24.09 -2.41
N ASN A 302 -9.08 22.93 -2.24
CA ASN A 302 -9.26 22.05 -1.08
C ASN A 302 -8.09 22.14 -0.10
N TYR A 303 -6.86 22.29 -0.60
CA TYR A 303 -5.64 22.26 0.19
C TYR A 303 -4.83 23.54 -0.02
N GLY A 304 -4.40 24.15 1.08
CA GLY A 304 -3.35 25.17 1.07
C GLY A 304 -1.98 24.55 1.20
N GLU A 305 -1.15 25.10 2.06
CA GLU A 305 0.22 24.62 2.30
C GLU A 305 0.25 23.24 2.94
N GLN A 306 1.12 22.40 2.41
CA GLN A 306 1.40 21.04 2.88
C GLN A 306 2.89 20.89 3.13
N GLY A 307 3.30 20.19 4.18
CA GLY A 307 4.71 19.97 4.47
C GLY A 307 4.95 18.98 5.60
N ILE A 308 6.22 18.68 5.86
CA ILE A 308 6.66 17.88 7.01
C ILE A 308 7.58 18.72 7.88
N ARG A 309 7.28 18.78 9.17
CA ARG A 309 8.08 19.43 10.17
C ARG A 309 8.90 18.41 10.96
N PHE A 310 10.23 18.63 11.04
CA PHE A 310 11.18 17.68 11.61
C PHE A 310 11.38 17.83 13.12
N SER A 311 11.08 18.99 13.69
CA SER A 311 11.11 19.22 15.13
C SER A 311 10.10 20.26 15.55
N ALA A 312 9.86 20.41 16.85
CA ALA A 312 8.85 21.34 17.36
C ALA A 312 9.10 22.80 16.95
N ASN A 313 10.33 23.17 16.66
CA ASN A 313 10.75 24.56 16.39
C ASN A 313 11.32 24.79 14.98
N GLU A 314 11.49 23.75 14.18
CA GLU A 314 11.99 23.90 12.82
C GLU A 314 10.82 24.11 11.86
N THR A 315 10.85 25.20 11.13
CA THR A 315 9.97 25.40 9.98
C THR A 315 10.45 24.47 8.88
N PRO A 316 9.56 23.68 8.25
CA PRO A 316 9.97 22.85 7.11
C PRO A 316 10.54 23.74 6.02
N ASP A 317 11.64 23.31 5.42
CA ASP A 317 12.25 24.00 4.28
C ASP A 317 11.34 23.96 3.05
N ASP A 318 10.45 22.95 2.97
CA ASP A 318 9.59 22.70 1.83
C ASP A 318 8.11 22.74 2.23
N TYR A 319 7.47 23.87 1.99
CA TYR A 319 6.01 24.00 1.95
C TYR A 319 5.56 23.95 0.50
N PHE A 320 4.62 23.06 0.20
CA PHE A 320 3.98 23.00 -1.11
C PHE A 320 2.53 23.43 -0.99
N ASP A 321 2.08 24.34 -1.84
CA ASP A 321 0.66 24.49 -2.12
C ASP A 321 0.09 23.15 -2.63
N GLY A 322 -1.14 22.80 -2.27
CA GLY A 322 -1.73 21.52 -2.64
C GLY A 322 -1.75 21.28 -4.15
N GLN A 323 -1.91 22.33 -4.96
CA GLN A 323 -1.84 22.21 -6.41
C GLN A 323 -0.41 21.95 -6.91
N VAL A 324 0.58 22.57 -6.28
CA VAL A 324 2.00 22.34 -6.61
C VAL A 324 2.43 20.93 -6.23
N LEU A 325 2.05 20.48 -5.03
CA LEU A 325 2.34 19.11 -4.59
C LEU A 325 1.71 18.07 -5.53
N ARG A 326 0.44 18.28 -5.92
CA ARG A 326 -0.22 17.43 -6.91
C ARG A 326 0.53 17.41 -8.24
N TYR A 327 0.95 18.56 -8.75
CA TYR A 327 1.72 18.67 -10.01
C TYR A 327 3.07 17.92 -9.91
N ILE A 328 3.77 18.06 -8.77
CA ILE A 328 5.02 17.33 -8.54
C ILE A 328 4.78 15.82 -8.54
N ASN A 329 3.75 15.36 -7.81
CA ASN A 329 3.39 13.94 -7.76
C ASN A 329 2.96 13.40 -9.14
N GLU A 330 2.11 14.14 -9.88
CA GLU A 330 1.66 13.74 -11.21
C GLU A 330 2.85 13.59 -12.19
N ARG A 331 3.79 14.54 -12.14
CA ARG A 331 5.00 14.48 -12.96
C ARG A 331 5.93 13.35 -12.57
N ALA A 332 6.12 13.12 -11.26
CA ALA A 332 7.02 12.08 -10.75
C ALA A 332 6.49 10.67 -11.05
N TYR A 333 5.17 10.47 -10.94
CA TYR A 333 4.58 9.13 -11.00
C TYR A 333 3.79 8.85 -12.29
N ASN A 334 3.74 9.80 -13.21
CA ASN A 334 2.95 9.70 -14.44
C ASN A 334 1.47 9.32 -14.18
N SER A 335 0.95 9.67 -13.01
CA SER A 335 -0.41 9.39 -12.56
C SER A 335 -0.92 10.47 -11.62
N ASP A 336 -2.16 10.91 -11.82
CA ASP A 336 -2.81 11.92 -10.97
C ASP A 336 -3.46 11.26 -9.76
N LEU A 337 -2.65 10.90 -8.75
CA LEU A 337 -3.11 10.30 -7.50
C LEU A 337 -4.07 11.22 -6.74
N GLY A 338 -3.84 12.54 -6.82
CA GLY A 338 -4.64 13.55 -6.13
C GLY A 338 -6.05 13.68 -6.67
N MET A 339 -6.23 13.57 -7.99
CA MET A 339 -7.56 13.59 -8.63
C MET A 339 -8.29 12.27 -8.45
N ASN A 340 -7.58 11.18 -8.63
CA ASN A 340 -8.17 9.84 -8.71
C ASN A 340 -8.62 9.33 -7.34
N TRP A 341 -7.76 9.43 -6.33
CA TRP A 341 -8.01 8.87 -4.99
C TRP A 341 -7.83 9.88 -3.85
N GLY A 342 -7.49 11.14 -4.17
CA GLY A 342 -7.23 12.17 -3.18
C GLY A 342 -5.92 12.00 -2.42
N TYR A 343 -4.98 11.20 -2.92
CA TYR A 343 -3.67 11.04 -2.29
C TYR A 343 -2.71 12.15 -2.68
N ALA A 344 -2.03 12.69 -1.68
CA ALA A 344 -0.81 13.44 -1.83
C ALA A 344 0.35 12.63 -1.23
N VAL A 345 1.54 12.80 -1.78
CA VAL A 345 2.73 12.03 -1.40
C VAL A 345 3.89 12.98 -1.12
N HIS A 346 4.49 12.81 0.07
CA HIS A 346 5.85 13.27 0.34
C HIS A 346 6.79 12.09 0.16
N ASP A 347 7.63 12.13 -0.86
CA ASP A 347 8.51 11.03 -1.25
C ASP A 347 9.98 11.41 -0.98
N PHE A 348 10.61 10.70 -0.05
CA PHE A 348 12.01 10.85 0.34
C PHE A 348 12.90 9.75 -0.26
N ALA A 349 12.31 8.85 -1.05
CA ALA A 349 12.99 7.77 -1.74
C ALA A 349 12.63 7.75 -3.22
N ALA A 350 12.45 8.93 -3.82
CA ALA A 350 12.16 9.07 -5.24
C ALA A 350 13.21 8.34 -6.09
N GLU A 351 12.76 7.71 -7.19
CA GLU A 351 13.62 6.93 -8.08
C GLU A 351 14.36 5.76 -7.38
N ASN A 352 13.80 5.26 -6.26
CA ASN A 352 14.43 4.26 -5.39
C ASN A 352 15.81 4.68 -4.85
N ALA A 353 16.05 5.98 -4.74
CA ALA A 353 17.25 6.53 -4.12
C ALA A 353 16.93 6.90 -2.66
N PHE A 354 17.60 6.25 -1.71
CA PHE A 354 17.42 6.56 -0.27
C PHE A 354 18.18 7.79 0.20
N ARG A 355 18.62 8.65 -0.72
CA ARG A 355 19.45 9.82 -0.41
C ARG A 355 18.76 10.79 0.55
N ASP A 356 17.47 10.99 0.35
CA ASP A 356 16.69 11.97 1.08
C ASP A 356 15.80 11.31 2.16
N ALA A 357 15.97 9.99 2.38
CA ALA A 357 15.23 9.23 3.38
C ALA A 357 15.52 9.72 4.80
N ILE A 358 14.47 9.77 5.62
CA ILE A 358 14.54 10.39 6.95
C ILE A 358 14.84 9.34 8.01
N ASP A 359 15.96 9.49 8.73
CA ASP A 359 16.23 8.68 9.92
C ASP A 359 15.31 9.13 11.07
N MET A 360 14.32 8.28 11.38
CA MET A 360 13.35 8.55 12.44
C MET A 360 13.93 8.40 13.86
N GLY A 361 15.13 7.83 14.00
CA GLY A 361 15.80 7.68 15.28
C GLY A 361 16.52 8.95 15.76
N THR A 362 16.95 9.79 14.83
CA THR A 362 17.62 11.06 15.12
C THR A 362 16.65 12.22 15.21
N THR A 363 15.43 12.07 14.73
CA THR A 363 14.43 13.12 14.69
C THR A 363 13.55 13.06 15.93
N SER A 364 13.52 14.14 16.70
CA SER A 364 12.78 14.18 17.97
C SER A 364 11.26 14.16 17.76
N GLU A 365 10.78 14.74 16.67
CA GLU A 365 9.36 14.79 16.34
C GLU A 365 9.16 15.02 14.83
N LEU A 366 8.36 14.16 14.21
CA LEU A 366 7.90 14.35 12.83
C LEU A 366 6.44 14.71 12.84
N ARG A 367 6.06 15.80 12.19
CA ARG A 367 4.68 16.22 12.02
C ARG A 367 4.37 16.48 10.55
N LEU A 368 3.26 15.91 10.10
CA LEU A 368 2.65 16.24 8.82
C LEU A 368 1.79 17.49 9.00
N LEU A 369 2.10 18.53 8.27
CA LEU A 369 1.36 19.78 8.23
C LEU A 369 0.39 19.74 7.05
N THR A 370 -0.87 19.95 7.30
CA THR A 370 -1.93 19.91 6.27
C THR A 370 -2.84 21.10 6.46
N THR A 371 -2.86 22.01 5.50
CA THR A 371 -3.80 23.14 5.51
C THR A 371 -4.99 22.81 4.63
N ILE A 372 -6.19 22.83 5.23
CA ILE A 372 -7.47 22.65 4.53
C ILE A 372 -8.08 24.01 4.27
N GLN A 373 -8.49 24.28 3.02
CA GLN A 373 -9.11 25.54 2.66
C GLN A 373 -10.52 25.67 3.23
N GLY A 374 -10.85 26.85 3.77
CA GLY A 374 -12.13 27.11 4.44
C GLY A 374 -13.37 26.95 3.54
N ALA A 375 -13.18 26.98 2.21
CA ALA A 375 -14.29 26.84 1.24
C ALA A 375 -14.76 25.38 1.04
N VAL A 376 -14.04 24.40 1.55
CA VAL A 376 -14.31 22.96 1.31
C VAL A 376 -15.65 22.50 1.92
N GLY A 377 -16.12 23.14 2.97
CA GLY A 377 -17.34 22.69 3.66
C GLY A 377 -17.17 21.28 4.24
N LEU A 378 -16.22 21.12 5.16
CA LEU A 378 -15.97 19.83 5.80
C LEU A 378 -17.18 19.32 6.58
N VAL A 379 -17.59 18.09 6.29
CA VAL A 379 -18.64 17.37 7.02
C VAL A 379 -18.04 16.11 7.60
N THR A 380 -17.79 16.06 8.89
CA THR A 380 -17.20 14.92 9.60
C THR A 380 -15.99 14.32 8.85
N PRO A 381 -14.97 15.14 8.53
CA PRO A 381 -13.84 14.64 7.74
C PRO A 381 -13.02 13.66 8.56
N SER A 382 -12.47 12.64 7.88
CA SER A 382 -11.45 11.76 8.44
C SER A 382 -10.14 11.94 7.67
N PHE A 383 -9.04 11.92 8.39
CA PHE A 383 -7.71 12.03 7.83
C PHE A 383 -6.98 10.71 7.96
N GLU A 384 -6.41 10.26 6.87
CA GLU A 384 -5.62 9.04 6.81
C GLU A 384 -4.23 9.37 6.28
N TYR A 385 -3.20 8.82 6.91
CA TYR A 385 -1.86 8.83 6.36
C TYR A 385 -1.25 7.43 6.44
N THR A 386 -0.36 7.14 5.52
CA THR A 386 0.36 5.87 5.41
C THR A 386 1.84 6.17 5.36
N GLN A 387 2.59 5.57 6.26
CA GLN A 387 4.04 5.65 6.30
C GLN A 387 4.62 4.39 5.66
N GLU A 388 5.57 4.59 4.77
CA GLU A 388 6.44 3.56 4.24
C GLU A 388 7.81 3.69 4.88
N THR A 389 8.26 2.64 5.55
CA THR A 389 9.51 2.65 6.31
C THR A 389 10.32 1.39 6.08
N ILE A 390 11.64 1.49 6.26
CA ILE A 390 12.54 0.35 6.41
C ILE A 390 13.10 0.38 7.84
N PHE A 391 13.25 -0.80 8.45
CA PHE A 391 13.86 -0.92 9.76
C PHE A 391 14.68 -2.21 9.90
N ALA A 392 15.70 -2.17 10.76
CA ALA A 392 16.58 -3.31 10.96
C ALA A 392 15.84 -4.47 11.66
N ALA A 393 16.02 -5.68 11.16
CA ALA A 393 15.54 -6.89 11.81
C ALA A 393 16.26 -7.08 13.15
N GLY A 394 15.50 -7.01 14.25
CA GLY A 394 16.05 -7.15 15.61
C GLY A 394 15.96 -5.90 16.50
N THR A 395 15.66 -4.73 15.96
CA THR A 395 15.22 -3.58 16.75
C THR A 395 13.71 -3.74 16.97
N GLY A 396 13.32 -4.32 18.09
CA GLY A 396 11.96 -4.76 18.38
C GLY A 396 10.85 -3.81 17.89
N ALA A 397 9.83 -4.41 17.34
CA ALA A 397 8.60 -3.74 16.95
C ALA A 397 7.81 -3.29 18.17
#